data_cde3ff0d061b7a2f40cf52fda4d9313c
#
_entry.id   cde3ff0d061b7a2f40cf52fda4d9313c
#
_cell.length_a   1.000
_cell.length_b   1.000
_cell.length_c   1.000
_cell.angle_alpha   90.00
_cell.angle_beta   90.00
_cell.angle_gamma   90.00
#
_symmetry.space_group_name_H-M   'P 1'
#
loop_
_entity.id
_entity.type
_entity.pdbx_description
1 polymer ?
#
loop_
_entity_poly.entity_id
_entity_poly.type
_entity_poly.pdbx_seq_one_letter_code
_entity_poly.pdbx_strand_id
1 'polypeptide(L)'
;MILIGFNTGDVILGMLWVSIIGFALYIGYKHLLRRLSKDAVKHEEYFSLEAIEMNPASGEIPFYFTSNEVKSYTFSILDAQMNELQELRSAECMTGGNIIRFDSSKLSNGDYFYCLKTDNQKTVKKMTILNS
;
A
#
# COMPACT_ATOMS: atom_id res chain seq x y z
N MET A 1 -3.04 61.74 -22.56
CA MET A 1 -2.86 60.41 -22.76
C MET A 1 -2.24 59.67 -21.69
N ILE A 2 -3.02 58.82 -21.25
CA ILE A 2 -2.65 58.18 -20.11
C ILE A 2 -1.72 57.08 -20.25
N LEU A 3 -1.61 56.67 -21.40
CA LEU A 3 -0.67 55.67 -21.70
C LEU A 3 0.73 56.03 -21.42
N ILE A 4 0.86 57.20 -21.08
CA ILE A 4 2.06 57.76 -20.75
C ILE A 4 2.85 57.10 -19.70
N GLY A 5 2.24 56.44 -18.80
CA GLY A 5 2.94 55.79 -17.75
C GLY A 5 3.60 54.48 -18.14
N PHE A 6 3.30 53.95 -19.30
CA PHE A 6 3.84 52.64 -19.68
C PHE A 6 4.85 52.79 -20.82
N ASN A 7 6.09 52.50 -20.50
CA ASN A 7 7.14 52.30 -21.48
C ASN A 7 7.10 50.89 -22.03
N THR A 8 7.55 50.70 -23.23
CA THR A 8 7.68 49.38 -23.84
C THR A 8 8.56 48.47 -22.99
N GLY A 9 9.61 49.05 -22.38
CA GLY A 9 10.48 48.31 -21.48
C GLY A 9 9.77 47.81 -20.22
N ASP A 10 8.88 48.63 -19.66
CA ASP A 10 8.12 48.21 -18.45
C ASP A 10 7.14 47.09 -18.77
N VAL A 11 6.52 47.15 -19.93
CA VAL A 11 5.62 46.09 -20.38
C VAL A 11 6.37 44.79 -20.59
N ILE A 12 7.53 44.82 -21.22
CA ILE A 12 8.37 43.65 -21.44
C ILE A 12 8.87 43.11 -20.12
N LEU A 13 9.28 43.95 -19.19
CA LEU A 13 9.72 43.54 -17.87
C LEU A 13 8.59 42.87 -17.08
N GLY A 14 7.38 43.42 -17.15
CA GLY A 14 6.21 42.81 -16.52
C GLY A 14 5.88 41.45 -17.09
N MET A 15 5.97 41.27 -18.39
CA MET A 15 5.76 40.00 -19.07
C MET A 15 6.81 38.98 -18.64
N LEU A 16 8.06 39.40 -18.52
CA LEU A 16 9.14 38.52 -18.03
C LEU A 16 8.88 38.04 -16.61
N TRP A 17 8.46 38.95 -15.73
CA TRP A 17 8.13 38.59 -14.35
C TRP A 17 7.00 37.57 -14.27
N VAL A 18 5.92 37.81 -15.02
CA VAL A 18 4.78 36.86 -15.07
C VAL A 18 5.21 35.51 -15.61
N SER A 19 6.06 35.51 -16.63
CA SER A 19 6.59 34.24 -17.19
C SER A 19 7.45 33.50 -16.19
N ILE A 20 8.30 34.19 -15.43
CA ILE A 20 9.15 33.58 -14.41
C ILE A 20 8.31 32.96 -13.31
N ILE A 21 7.28 33.67 -12.83
CA ILE A 21 6.37 33.18 -11.79
C ILE A 21 5.62 31.96 -12.29
N GLY A 22 5.06 32.02 -13.50
CA GLY A 22 4.35 30.90 -14.10
C GLY A 22 5.25 29.66 -14.27
N PHE A 23 6.48 29.87 -14.69
CA PHE A 23 7.46 28.81 -14.86
C PHE A 23 7.86 28.18 -13.51
N ALA A 24 8.05 29.02 -12.50
CA ALA A 24 8.35 28.55 -11.16
C ALA A 24 7.21 27.72 -10.57
N LEU A 25 5.97 28.15 -10.75
CA LEU A 25 4.79 27.38 -10.32
C LEU A 25 4.68 26.06 -11.06
N TYR A 26 4.97 26.06 -12.35
CA TYR A 26 4.97 24.83 -13.16
C TYR A 26 6.01 23.83 -12.66
N ILE A 27 7.22 24.27 -12.39
CA ILE A 27 8.28 23.41 -11.86
C ILE A 27 7.91 22.86 -10.48
N GLY A 28 7.38 23.72 -9.60
CA GLY A 28 6.92 23.32 -8.28
C GLY A 28 5.81 22.27 -8.35
N TYR A 29 4.85 22.47 -9.23
CA TYR A 29 3.76 21.52 -9.46
C TYR A 29 4.28 20.18 -9.97
N LYS A 30 5.18 20.21 -10.93
CA LYS A 30 5.78 19.00 -11.48
C LYS A 30 6.60 18.23 -10.44
N HIS A 31 7.31 18.96 -9.60
CA HIS A 31 8.09 18.38 -8.51
C HIS A 31 7.18 17.75 -7.46
N LEU A 32 6.07 18.38 -7.13
CA LEU A 32 5.07 17.84 -6.22
C LEU A 32 4.45 16.55 -6.77
N LEU A 33 4.11 16.53 -8.05
CA LEU A 33 3.59 15.32 -8.69
C LEU A 33 4.59 14.16 -8.65
N ARG A 34 5.87 14.45 -8.82
CA ARG A 34 6.91 13.42 -8.69
C ARG A 34 6.97 12.82 -7.30
N ARG A 35 6.84 13.67 -6.27
CA ARG A 35 6.81 13.18 -4.89
C ARG A 35 5.62 12.28 -4.63
N LEU A 36 4.46 12.69 -5.09
CA LEU A 36 3.24 11.89 -4.95
C LEU A 36 3.33 10.57 -5.73
N SER A 37 3.90 10.60 -6.92
CA SER A 37 4.14 9.39 -7.71
C SER A 37 5.10 8.43 -7.04
N LYS A 38 6.16 8.93 -6.42
CA LYS A 38 7.12 8.08 -5.70
C LYS A 38 6.47 7.38 -4.53
N ASP A 39 5.60 8.05 -3.80
CA ASP A 39 4.87 7.43 -2.70
C ASP A 39 3.90 6.36 -3.24
N ALA A 40 3.26 6.60 -4.37
CA ALA A 40 2.39 5.62 -5.01
C ALA A 40 3.19 4.41 -5.51
N VAL A 41 4.36 4.61 -6.10
CA VAL A 41 5.24 3.54 -6.56
C VAL A 41 5.75 2.69 -5.40
N LYS A 42 6.03 3.30 -4.25
CA LYS A 42 6.42 2.54 -3.06
C LYS A 42 5.32 1.60 -2.59
N HIS A 43 4.06 1.95 -2.76
CA HIS A 43 2.96 1.04 -2.43
C HIS A 43 2.92 -0.18 -3.34
N GLU A 44 3.35 -0.07 -4.59
CA GLU A 44 3.43 -1.18 -5.51
C GLU A 44 4.57 -2.16 -5.21
N GLU A 45 5.58 -1.74 -4.48
CA GLU A 45 6.71 -2.58 -4.06
C GLU A 45 6.37 -3.47 -2.88
N TYR A 46 5.21 -3.31 -2.26
CA TYR A 46 4.83 -4.09 -1.09
C TYR A 46 4.14 -5.40 -1.46
N PHE A 47 3.89 -6.20 -0.43
CA PHE A 47 3.20 -7.45 -0.57
C PHE A 47 1.74 -7.23 -0.95
N SER A 48 1.25 -8.08 -1.83
CA SER A 48 -0.17 -8.15 -2.15
C SER A 48 -0.74 -9.43 -1.55
N LEU A 49 -1.58 -9.30 -0.52
CA LEU A 49 -2.22 -10.42 0.14
C LEU A 49 -3.56 -10.69 -0.54
N GLU A 50 -3.70 -11.89 -1.10
CA GLU A 50 -4.92 -12.30 -1.74
C GLU A 50 -5.97 -12.74 -0.71
N ALA A 51 -7.24 -12.55 -1.03
CA ALA A 51 -8.33 -13.07 -0.21
C ALA A 51 -8.41 -14.58 -0.38
N ILE A 52 -8.76 -15.30 0.70
CA ILE A 52 -8.97 -16.73 0.61
C ILE A 52 -10.21 -17.04 -0.23
N GLU A 53 -10.13 -18.09 -1.04
CA GLU A 53 -11.23 -18.48 -1.92
C GLU A 53 -12.38 -19.14 -1.17
N MET A 54 -12.09 -19.77 -0.03
CA MET A 54 -13.09 -20.42 0.80
C MET A 54 -13.72 -19.46 1.80
N ASN A 55 -15.03 -19.28 1.71
CA ASN A 55 -15.77 -18.50 2.69
C ASN A 55 -17.18 -19.07 2.86
N PRO A 56 -17.54 -19.74 3.98
CA PRO A 56 -16.67 -19.93 5.15
C PRO A 56 -15.55 -20.93 4.90
N ALA A 57 -14.45 -20.78 5.63
CA ALA A 57 -13.28 -21.62 5.49
C ALA A 57 -13.33 -22.80 6.47
N SER A 58 -12.83 -23.94 6.06
CA SER A 58 -12.71 -25.11 6.91
C SER A 58 -11.53 -25.98 6.48
N GLY A 59 -10.96 -26.73 7.42
CA GLY A 59 -9.83 -27.60 7.16
C GLY A 59 -8.56 -26.82 6.84
N GLU A 60 -7.80 -27.30 5.87
CA GLU A 60 -6.56 -26.64 5.46
C GLU A 60 -6.86 -25.43 4.58
N ILE A 61 -6.37 -24.28 5.01
CA ILE A 61 -6.59 -23.01 4.29
C ILE A 61 -5.26 -22.58 3.67
N PRO A 62 -5.19 -22.40 2.34
CA PRO A 62 -4.03 -21.80 1.71
C PRO A 62 -4.14 -20.29 1.71
N PHE A 63 -3.13 -19.61 2.26
CA PHE A 63 -3.01 -18.16 2.17
C PHE A 63 -1.98 -17.84 1.11
N TYR A 64 -2.36 -17.04 0.15
CA TYR A 64 -1.52 -16.68 -0.97
C TYR A 64 -1.20 -15.20 -0.95
N PHE A 65 0.07 -14.87 -1.11
CA PHE A 65 0.51 -13.49 -1.26
C PHE A 65 1.64 -13.41 -2.28
N THR A 66 1.78 -12.23 -2.86
CA THR A 66 2.85 -11.94 -3.82
C THR A 66 3.76 -10.86 -3.28
N SER A 67 5.04 -10.92 -3.64
CA SER A 67 6.02 -9.92 -3.28
C SER A 67 6.88 -9.56 -4.48
N ASN A 68 7.24 -8.29 -4.58
CA ASN A 68 8.12 -7.81 -5.63
C ASN A 68 9.60 -7.96 -5.28
N GLU A 69 9.91 -8.26 -4.04
CA GLU A 69 11.29 -8.42 -3.59
C GLU A 69 11.41 -9.42 -2.46
N VAL A 70 12.62 -9.89 -2.20
CA VAL A 70 12.90 -10.76 -1.04
C VAL A 70 12.90 -9.90 0.21
N LYS A 71 12.03 -10.21 1.16
CA LYS A 71 11.85 -9.44 2.38
C LYS A 71 11.36 -10.31 3.52
N SER A 72 11.76 -9.97 4.74
CA SER A 72 11.26 -10.67 5.93
C SER A 72 9.81 -10.30 6.20
N TYR A 73 9.01 -11.29 6.58
CA TYR A 73 7.60 -11.11 6.89
C TYR A 73 7.19 -11.96 8.08
N THR A 74 6.10 -11.58 8.71
CA THR A 74 5.43 -12.36 9.75
C THR A 74 3.96 -12.52 9.36
N PHE A 75 3.49 -13.75 9.35
CA PHE A 75 2.10 -14.08 9.07
C PHE A 75 1.46 -14.66 10.31
N SER A 76 0.35 -14.08 10.74
CA SER A 76 -0.33 -14.48 11.98
C SER A 76 -1.85 -14.48 11.82
N ILE A 77 -2.50 -15.19 12.73
CA ILE A 77 -3.96 -15.24 12.83
C ILE A 77 -4.38 -14.44 14.06
N LEU A 78 -5.37 -13.58 13.87
CA LEU A 78 -5.92 -12.74 14.91
C LEU A 78 -7.36 -13.15 15.22
N ASP A 79 -7.80 -12.90 16.45
CA ASP A 79 -9.20 -13.12 16.81
C ASP A 79 -10.10 -11.95 16.38
N ALA A 80 -11.38 -12.03 16.69
CA ALA A 80 -12.34 -10.99 16.32
C ALA A 80 -12.05 -9.63 16.98
N GLN A 81 -11.28 -9.63 18.07
CA GLN A 81 -10.84 -8.44 18.75
C GLN A 81 -9.48 -7.95 18.29
N MET A 82 -8.93 -8.53 17.23
CA MET A 82 -7.63 -8.20 16.66
C MET A 82 -6.43 -8.56 17.54
N ASN A 83 -6.62 -9.48 18.45
CA ASN A 83 -5.52 -10.02 19.26
C ASN A 83 -4.86 -11.19 18.54
N GLU A 84 -3.54 -11.24 18.59
CA GLU A 84 -2.79 -12.32 17.96
C GLU A 84 -3.04 -13.65 18.68
N LEU A 85 -3.58 -14.62 17.93
CA LEU A 85 -3.81 -15.96 18.43
C LEU A 85 -2.62 -16.87 18.17
N GLN A 86 -2.07 -16.80 16.99
CA GLN A 86 -1.00 -17.69 16.56
C GLN A 86 -0.18 -17.04 15.45
N GLU A 87 1.14 -17.13 15.57
CA GLU A 87 2.06 -16.77 14.50
C GLU A 87 2.27 -18.01 13.64
N LEU A 88 1.88 -17.95 12.38
CA LEU A 88 1.98 -19.08 11.48
C LEU A 88 3.37 -19.24 10.88
N ARG A 89 3.99 -18.13 10.52
CA ARG A 89 5.28 -18.15 9.90
C ARG A 89 5.99 -16.82 10.03
N SER A 90 7.29 -16.87 10.29
CA SER A 90 8.17 -15.71 10.25
C SER A 90 9.41 -16.12 9.48
N ALA A 91 9.58 -15.57 8.27
CA ALA A 91 10.65 -15.99 7.37
C ALA A 91 10.85 -14.93 6.28
N GLU A 92 11.80 -15.15 5.39
CA GLU A 92 11.95 -14.37 4.18
C GLU A 92 11.06 -14.93 3.08
N CYS A 93 10.36 -14.08 2.37
CA CYS A 93 9.57 -14.48 1.22
C CYS A 93 10.44 -14.54 -0.03
N MET A 94 9.96 -15.25 -1.03
CA MET A 94 10.56 -15.25 -2.37
C MET A 94 9.85 -14.21 -3.24
N THR A 95 10.55 -13.72 -4.25
CA THR A 95 9.93 -12.85 -5.26
C THR A 95 8.87 -13.62 -6.02
N GLY A 96 7.70 -13.03 -6.19
CA GLY A 96 6.56 -13.66 -6.85
C GLY A 96 5.57 -14.22 -5.86
N GLY A 97 4.99 -15.38 -6.17
CA GLY A 97 3.94 -15.99 -5.36
C GLY A 97 4.47 -16.79 -4.18
N ASN A 98 3.81 -16.65 -3.04
CA ASN A 98 4.12 -17.39 -1.82
C ASN A 98 2.82 -17.96 -1.25
N ILE A 99 2.86 -19.19 -0.74
CA ILE A 99 1.70 -19.84 -0.16
C ILE A 99 2.04 -20.28 1.27
N ILE A 100 1.14 -19.97 2.20
CA ILE A 100 1.19 -20.44 3.58
C ILE A 100 -0.05 -21.28 3.82
N ARG A 101 0.13 -22.53 4.26
CA ARG A 101 -0.98 -23.43 4.56
C ARG A 101 -1.21 -23.49 6.06
N PHE A 102 -2.47 -23.44 6.43
CA PHE A 102 -2.88 -23.44 7.84
C PHE A 102 -4.07 -24.36 8.02
N ASP A 103 -4.00 -25.21 9.05
CA ASP A 103 -5.09 -26.08 9.42
C ASP A 103 -6.00 -25.39 10.43
N SER A 104 -7.19 -25.02 9.99
CA SER A 104 -8.17 -24.31 10.81
C SER A 104 -8.99 -25.24 11.71
N SER A 105 -8.79 -26.55 11.62
CA SER A 105 -9.57 -27.50 12.41
C SER A 105 -9.38 -27.32 13.92
N LYS A 106 -8.29 -26.72 14.34
CA LYS A 106 -8.00 -26.42 15.74
C LYS A 106 -8.70 -25.17 16.26
N LEU A 107 -9.27 -24.36 15.38
CA LEU A 107 -9.97 -23.13 15.76
C LEU A 107 -11.47 -23.42 15.91
N SER A 108 -12.10 -22.74 16.86
CA SER A 108 -13.54 -22.77 16.98
C SER A 108 -14.19 -21.98 15.85
N ASN A 109 -15.46 -22.29 15.55
CA ASN A 109 -16.19 -21.56 14.53
C ASN A 109 -16.35 -20.10 14.92
N GLY A 110 -16.18 -19.21 13.97
CA GLY A 110 -16.32 -17.78 14.21
C GLY A 110 -15.54 -16.93 13.21
N ASP A 111 -15.49 -15.65 13.50
CA ASP A 111 -14.77 -14.69 12.69
C ASP A 111 -13.35 -14.50 13.19
N TYR A 112 -12.42 -14.49 12.26
CA TYR A 112 -11.01 -14.30 12.53
C TYR A 112 -10.42 -13.35 11.49
N PHE A 113 -9.23 -12.89 11.75
CA PHE A 113 -8.46 -12.09 10.81
C PHE A 113 -7.11 -12.75 10.56
N TYR A 114 -6.58 -12.57 9.37
CA TYR A 114 -5.22 -12.98 9.08
C TYR A 114 -4.40 -11.75 8.70
N CYS A 115 -3.18 -11.71 9.18
CA CYS A 115 -2.31 -10.54 9.10
C CYS A 115 -0.98 -10.90 8.47
N LEU A 116 -0.60 -10.15 7.45
CA LEU A 116 0.73 -10.19 6.86
C LEU A 116 1.44 -8.89 7.22
N LYS A 117 2.51 -9.01 7.97
CA LYS A 117 3.25 -7.88 8.49
C LYS A 117 4.70 -7.90 8.03
N THR A 118 5.17 -6.75 7.57
CA THR A 118 6.58 -6.50 7.26
C THR A 118 7.06 -5.28 8.06
N ASP A 119 8.31 -4.89 7.89
CA ASP A 119 8.87 -3.75 8.62
C ASP A 119 8.11 -2.45 8.37
N ASN A 120 7.50 -2.31 7.20
CA ASN A 120 6.85 -1.07 6.79
C ASN A 120 5.44 -1.24 6.24
N GLN A 121 4.88 -2.45 6.36
CA GLN A 121 3.52 -2.71 5.89
C GLN A 121 2.81 -3.69 6.82
N LYS A 122 1.51 -3.50 7.01
CA LYS A 122 0.64 -4.43 7.73
C LYS A 122 -0.67 -4.55 6.95
N THR A 123 -0.98 -5.75 6.50
CA THR A 123 -2.22 -6.04 5.78
C THR A 123 -3.03 -7.02 6.58
N VAL A 124 -4.29 -6.69 6.86
CA VAL A 124 -5.21 -7.51 7.64
C VAL A 124 -6.46 -7.77 6.80
N LYS A 125 -6.88 -9.03 6.75
CA LYS A 125 -8.12 -9.43 6.06
C LYS A 125 -8.96 -10.31 6.97
N LYS A 126 -10.26 -10.26 6.79
CA LYS A 126 -11.23 -11.03 7.57
C LYS A 126 -11.46 -12.40 6.95
N MET A 127 -11.63 -13.41 7.78
CA MET A 127 -12.08 -14.73 7.37
C MET A 127 -13.11 -15.27 8.37
N THR A 128 -14.00 -16.13 7.89
CA THR A 128 -14.95 -16.84 8.75
C THR A 128 -14.61 -18.32 8.72
N ILE A 129 -14.48 -18.94 9.89
CA ILE A 129 -14.19 -20.35 10.03
C ILE A 129 -15.45 -21.09 10.46
N LEU A 130 -15.80 -22.12 9.72
CA LEU A 130 -16.92 -22.97 10.01
C LEU A 130 -16.49 -24.43 9.87
N ASN A 131 -16.01 -25.00 10.96
CA ASN A 131 -15.66 -26.41 11.02
C ASN A 131 -16.89 -27.24 11.37
N SER A 132 -17.16 -28.22 10.56
CA SER A 132 -18.31 -29.12 10.76
C SER A 132 -17.94 -30.33 11.61
#